data_da9c7ecfcf0786850dc7cb2c1ddf05ab
#
_entry.id   da9c7ecfcf0786850dc7cb2c1ddf05ab
#
_cell.length_a   1.000
_cell.length_b   1.000
_cell.length_c   1.000
_cell.angle_alpha   90.00
_cell.angle_beta   90.00
_cell.angle_gamma   90.00
#
_symmetry.space_group_name_H-M   'P 1'
#
loop_
_entity.id
_entity.type
_entity.pdbx_description
1 polymer ?
#
loop_
_entity_poly.entity_id
_entity_poly.type
_entity_poly.pdbx_seq_one_letter_code
_entity_poly.pdbx_strand_id
1 'polypeptide(L)'
;MTERTLIILKPDCIQRQLTGQIISRLERRGFQLVGAKFIHISEETAQKLYLVHKNKPFMQGLVKFTSSSPSLVMVWQAEGIINSVREMMGATFGRDAKAGTIRGDFSCATRYNLIHSSDSPESAKYEIDLFFKPEEILDYELTNSLWIYGVNG
;
A
#
# COMPACT_ATOMS: atom_id res chain seq x y z
N MET A 1 11.48 -3.04 -16.11
CA MET A 1 10.23 -2.39 -16.55
C MET A 1 9.51 -1.82 -15.34
N THR A 2 9.08 -0.59 -15.43
CA THR A 2 8.44 0.12 -14.33
C THR A 2 7.02 -0.38 -14.13
N GLU A 3 6.71 -0.73 -12.89
CA GLU A 3 5.36 -1.11 -12.46
C GLU A 3 4.81 -0.08 -11.48
N ARG A 4 3.50 -0.06 -11.33
CA ARG A 4 2.81 0.72 -10.29
C ARG A 4 2.08 -0.23 -9.34
N THR A 5 2.00 0.16 -8.09
CA THR A 5 1.23 -0.56 -7.07
C THR A 5 0.40 0.43 -6.26
N LEU A 6 -0.76 -0.01 -5.80
CA LEU A 6 -1.53 0.74 -4.82
C LEU A 6 -1.05 0.36 -3.43
N ILE A 7 -0.81 1.36 -2.59
CA ILE A 7 -0.50 1.16 -1.18
C ILE A 7 -1.49 1.96 -0.35
N ILE A 8 -2.10 1.30 0.64
CA ILE A 8 -2.97 1.97 1.60
C ILE A 8 -2.34 1.84 2.97
N LEU A 9 -2.09 2.98 3.61
CA LEU A 9 -1.81 3.01 5.04
C LEU A 9 -3.17 3.04 5.74
N LYS A 10 -3.47 1.94 6.42
CA LYS A 10 -4.80 1.66 6.99
C LYS A 10 -5.09 2.52 8.20
N PRO A 11 -6.35 2.56 8.67
CA PRO A 11 -6.70 3.37 9.82
C PRO A 11 -5.82 3.17 11.06
N ASP A 12 -5.38 1.95 11.34
CA ASP A 12 -4.50 1.69 12.49
C ASP A 12 -3.11 2.32 12.31
N CYS A 13 -2.59 2.36 11.08
CA CYS A 13 -1.33 3.04 10.79
C CYS A 13 -1.44 4.54 11.09
N ILE A 14 -2.52 5.16 10.64
CA ILE A 14 -2.76 6.59 10.86
C ILE A 14 -2.94 6.88 12.36
N GLN A 15 -3.79 6.12 13.04
CA GLN A 15 -4.09 6.30 14.46
C GLN A 15 -2.86 6.07 15.34
N ARG A 16 -1.99 5.16 14.96
CA ARG A 16 -0.74 4.89 15.68
C ARG A 16 0.40 5.83 15.29
N GLN A 17 0.16 6.76 14.36
CA GLN A 17 1.15 7.74 13.89
C GLN A 17 2.41 7.10 13.33
N LEU A 18 2.23 6.02 12.56
CA LEU A 18 3.33 5.30 11.90
C LEU A 18 3.50 5.67 10.41
N THR A 19 2.69 6.61 9.92
CA THR A 19 2.66 7.03 8.52
C THR A 19 4.05 7.42 8.00
N GLY A 20 4.73 8.30 8.71
CA GLY A 20 6.07 8.79 8.31
C GLY A 20 7.10 7.68 8.28
N GLN A 21 7.04 6.75 9.23
CA GLN A 21 7.98 5.62 9.29
C GLN A 21 7.84 4.70 8.07
N ILE A 22 6.62 4.41 7.66
CA ILE A 22 6.37 3.52 6.53
C ILE A 22 6.72 4.21 5.21
N ILE A 23 6.31 5.46 5.03
CA ILE A 23 6.67 6.25 3.84
C ILE A 23 8.19 6.34 3.71
N SER A 24 8.89 6.58 4.81
CA SER A 24 10.35 6.64 4.82
C SER A 24 10.99 5.35 4.29
N ARG A 25 10.46 4.20 4.64
CA ARG A 25 10.96 2.91 4.14
C ARG A 25 10.79 2.78 2.63
N LEU A 26 9.65 3.23 2.10
CA LEU A 26 9.40 3.22 0.65
C LEU A 26 10.37 4.15 -0.09
N GLU A 27 10.55 5.36 0.42
CA GLU A 27 11.46 6.34 -0.17
C GLU A 27 12.91 5.88 -0.11
N ARG A 28 13.35 5.32 1.01
CA ARG A 28 14.72 4.81 1.17
C ARG A 28 15.02 3.66 0.22
N ARG A 29 14.02 2.87 -0.14
CA ARG A 29 14.19 1.79 -1.10
C ARG A 29 14.36 2.32 -2.53
N GLY A 30 14.08 3.60 -2.78
CA GLY A 30 14.18 4.23 -4.09
C GLY A 30 12.87 4.26 -4.86
N PHE A 31 11.75 3.92 -4.23
CA PHE A 31 10.45 3.96 -4.88
C PHE A 31 9.97 5.38 -5.08
N GLN A 32 9.23 5.62 -6.16
CA GLN A 32 8.73 6.94 -6.52
C GLN A 32 7.24 7.07 -6.23
N LEU A 33 6.88 8.09 -5.45
CA LEU A 33 5.48 8.43 -5.19
C LEU A 33 4.92 9.19 -6.39
N VAL A 34 3.80 8.71 -6.96
CA VAL A 34 3.16 9.34 -8.12
C VAL A 34 1.71 9.76 -7.86
N GLY A 35 1.10 9.32 -6.77
CA GLY A 35 -0.24 9.74 -6.37
C GLY A 35 -0.47 9.50 -4.90
N ALA A 36 -1.24 10.38 -4.25
CA ALA A 36 -1.55 10.26 -2.83
C ALA A 36 -2.86 10.98 -2.50
N LYS A 37 -3.67 10.35 -1.66
CA LYS A 37 -4.91 10.92 -1.15
C LYS A 37 -5.11 10.52 0.31
N PHE A 38 -5.41 11.48 1.13
CA PHE A 38 -5.82 11.21 2.51
C PHE A 38 -7.34 11.25 2.56
N ILE A 39 -7.98 10.10 2.73
CA ILE A 39 -9.44 9.97 2.60
C ILE A 39 -10.02 9.06 3.68
N HIS A 40 -11.31 9.25 3.94
CA HIS A 40 -12.12 8.30 4.69
C HIS A 40 -12.77 7.35 3.67
N ILE A 41 -12.26 6.13 3.57
CA ILE A 41 -12.77 5.15 2.60
C ILE A 41 -14.19 4.75 3.01
N SER A 42 -15.16 4.84 2.08
CA SER A 42 -16.53 4.43 2.34
C SER A 42 -16.65 2.90 2.42
N GLU A 43 -17.71 2.42 3.07
CA GLU A 43 -17.99 0.97 3.09
C GLU A 43 -18.16 0.43 1.68
N GLU A 44 -18.83 1.18 0.79
CA GLU A 44 -19.02 0.79 -0.60
C GLU A 44 -17.67 0.59 -1.32
N THR A 45 -16.77 1.55 -1.18
CA THR A 45 -15.43 1.46 -1.80
C THR A 45 -14.62 0.33 -1.18
N ALA A 46 -14.71 0.14 0.14
CA ALA A 46 -14.03 -0.97 0.82
C ALA A 46 -14.54 -2.32 0.33
N GLN A 47 -15.84 -2.46 0.08
CA GLN A 47 -16.41 -3.68 -0.50
C GLN A 47 -15.85 -3.95 -1.89
N LYS A 48 -15.70 -2.93 -2.72
CA LYS A 48 -15.09 -3.05 -4.05
C LYS A 48 -13.62 -3.43 -3.97
N LEU A 49 -12.88 -2.84 -3.03
CA LEU A 49 -11.46 -3.15 -2.83
C LEU A 49 -11.25 -4.62 -2.48
N TYR A 50 -12.09 -5.17 -1.61
CA TYR A 50 -11.98 -6.54 -1.12
C TYR A 50 -12.97 -7.51 -1.78
N LEU A 51 -13.39 -7.21 -3.00
CA LEU A 51 -14.40 -8.00 -3.71
C LEU A 51 -14.04 -9.48 -3.82
N VAL A 52 -12.75 -9.83 -3.93
CA VAL A 52 -12.28 -11.22 -3.97
C VAL A 52 -12.60 -11.99 -2.69
N HIS A 53 -12.87 -11.29 -1.59
CA HIS A 53 -13.21 -11.90 -0.29
C HIS A 53 -14.70 -11.88 0.03
N LYS A 54 -15.54 -11.48 -0.92
CA LYS A 54 -16.95 -11.17 -0.73
C LYS A 54 -17.76 -12.26 0.01
N ASN A 55 -17.43 -13.52 -0.17
CA ASN A 55 -18.13 -14.63 0.47
C ASN A 55 -17.40 -15.20 1.71
N LYS A 56 -16.32 -14.54 2.14
CA LYS A 56 -15.54 -15.01 3.29
C LYS A 56 -16.06 -14.42 4.60
N PRO A 57 -16.00 -15.18 5.72
CA PRO A 57 -16.55 -14.71 7.01
C PRO A 57 -15.92 -13.40 7.50
N PHE A 58 -14.64 -13.14 7.20
CA PHE A 58 -13.94 -11.97 7.67
C PHE A 58 -14.24 -10.69 6.84
N MET A 59 -14.97 -10.81 5.73
CA MET A 59 -15.19 -9.69 4.80
C MET A 59 -15.88 -8.50 5.49
N GLN A 60 -16.90 -8.75 6.27
CA GLN A 60 -17.66 -7.67 6.93
C GLN A 60 -16.80 -6.92 7.94
N GLY A 61 -16.00 -7.63 8.73
CA GLY A 61 -15.09 -7.00 9.69
C GLY A 61 -13.99 -6.19 8.98
N LEU A 62 -13.49 -6.69 7.86
CA LEU A 62 -12.48 -6.00 7.06
C LEU A 62 -13.02 -4.70 6.47
N VAL A 63 -14.24 -4.72 5.94
CA VAL A 63 -14.92 -3.53 5.41
C VAL A 63 -15.14 -2.49 6.51
N LYS A 64 -15.65 -2.91 7.67
CA LYS A 64 -15.86 -2.02 8.80
C LYS A 64 -14.56 -1.39 9.29
N PHE A 65 -13.52 -2.18 9.40
CA PHE A 65 -12.20 -1.68 9.81
C PHE A 65 -11.67 -0.64 8.81
N THR A 66 -11.69 -0.98 7.53
CA THR A 66 -11.17 -0.11 6.48
C THR A 66 -11.90 1.23 6.41
N SER A 67 -13.21 1.24 6.67
CA SER A 67 -14.05 2.43 6.63
C SER A 67 -14.20 3.13 7.99
N SER A 68 -13.51 2.66 9.03
CA SER A 68 -13.70 3.18 10.40
C SER A 68 -13.05 4.53 10.66
N SER A 69 -12.00 4.88 9.92
CA SER A 69 -11.19 6.08 10.17
C SER A 69 -10.40 6.41 8.90
N PRO A 70 -9.79 7.59 8.80
CA PRO A 70 -9.03 7.96 7.59
C PRO A 70 -7.88 7.02 7.27
N SER A 71 -7.62 6.88 5.99
CA SER A 71 -6.49 6.13 5.43
C SER A 71 -5.71 7.00 4.46
N LEU A 72 -4.44 6.69 4.25
CA LEU A 72 -3.64 7.33 3.21
C LEU A 72 -3.51 6.35 2.05
N VAL A 73 -4.08 6.71 0.91
CA VAL A 73 -4.07 5.89 -0.31
C VAL A 73 -3.04 6.46 -1.27
N MET A 74 -2.11 5.62 -1.72
CA MET A 74 -0.97 6.06 -2.52
C MET A 74 -0.75 5.17 -3.72
N VAL A 75 -0.16 5.75 -4.77
CA VAL A 75 0.39 4.99 -5.90
C VAL A 75 1.89 5.24 -5.93
N TRP A 76 2.65 4.15 -5.93
CA TRP A 76 4.11 4.16 -6.02
C TRP A 76 4.54 3.40 -7.25
N GLN A 77 5.70 3.78 -7.81
CA GLN A 77 6.24 3.09 -8.98
C GLN A 77 7.73 2.81 -8.85
N ALA A 78 8.15 1.69 -9.39
CA ALA A 78 9.53 1.26 -9.53
C ALA A 78 9.56 -0.04 -10.34
N GLU A 79 10.74 -0.49 -10.72
CA GLU A 79 10.90 -1.81 -11.31
C GLU A 79 10.60 -2.89 -10.29
N GLY A 80 9.72 -3.83 -10.64
CA GLY A 80 9.36 -4.96 -9.77
C GLY A 80 8.74 -4.57 -8.44
N ILE A 81 8.10 -3.40 -8.37
CA ILE A 81 7.63 -2.85 -7.09
C ILE A 81 6.56 -3.71 -6.41
N ILE A 82 5.71 -4.38 -7.19
CA ILE A 82 4.61 -5.17 -6.61
C ILE A 82 5.17 -6.22 -5.65
N ASN A 83 6.10 -7.03 -6.11
CA ASN A 83 6.72 -8.06 -5.27
C ASN A 83 7.60 -7.45 -4.18
N SER A 84 8.36 -6.41 -4.50
CA SER A 84 9.24 -5.76 -3.52
C SER A 84 8.47 -5.21 -2.33
N VAL A 85 7.34 -4.56 -2.58
CA VAL A 85 6.50 -4.02 -1.48
C VAL A 85 5.89 -5.17 -0.67
N ARG A 86 5.44 -6.25 -1.32
CA ARG A 86 4.90 -7.41 -0.61
C ARG A 86 5.93 -8.01 0.34
N GLU A 87 7.17 -8.13 -0.09
CA GLU A 87 8.26 -8.61 0.77
C GLU A 87 8.55 -7.64 1.92
N MET A 88 8.57 -6.33 1.65
CA MET A 88 8.78 -5.31 2.67
C MET A 88 7.67 -5.31 3.72
N MET A 89 6.44 -5.59 3.34
CA MET A 89 5.31 -5.65 4.27
C MET A 89 5.41 -6.80 5.25
N GLY A 90 5.85 -7.95 4.78
CA GLY A 90 5.88 -9.17 5.57
C GLY A 90 4.57 -9.94 5.55
N ALA A 91 4.47 -10.98 6.35
CA ALA A 91 3.30 -11.86 6.41
C ALA A 91 2.02 -11.10 6.76
N THR A 92 0.89 -11.60 6.25
CA THR A 92 -0.42 -10.98 6.44
C THR A 92 -0.77 -10.75 7.91
N PHE A 93 -0.46 -11.73 8.76
CA PHE A 93 -0.66 -11.58 10.21
C PHE A 93 0.60 -11.01 10.83
N GLY A 94 0.46 -9.82 11.46
CA GLY A 94 1.60 -9.10 12.02
C GLY A 94 2.43 -9.94 13.00
N ARG A 95 1.77 -10.74 13.82
CA ARG A 95 2.47 -11.59 14.79
C ARG A 95 3.35 -12.65 14.15
N ASP A 96 3.08 -13.02 12.90
CA ASP A 96 3.85 -14.02 12.16
C ASP A 96 4.89 -13.38 11.23
N ALA A 97 4.87 -12.06 11.12
CA ALA A 97 5.77 -11.34 10.23
C ALA A 97 7.17 -11.28 10.81
N LYS A 98 8.17 -11.42 9.95
CA LYS A 98 9.57 -11.41 10.39
C LYS A 98 10.00 -9.98 10.74
N ALA A 99 10.87 -9.88 11.76
CA ALA A 99 11.54 -8.64 12.09
C ALA A 99 12.27 -8.09 10.85
N GLY A 100 12.25 -6.77 10.69
CA GLY A 100 12.78 -6.09 9.51
C GLY A 100 11.71 -5.78 8.46
N THR A 101 10.60 -6.53 8.43
CA THR A 101 9.44 -6.19 7.62
C THR A 101 8.60 -5.13 8.33
N ILE A 102 7.77 -4.42 7.58
CA ILE A 102 6.91 -3.38 8.16
C ILE A 102 6.01 -3.98 9.26
N ARG A 103 5.35 -5.06 8.96
CA ARG A 103 4.46 -5.72 9.91
C ARG A 103 5.22 -6.37 11.06
N GLY A 104 6.39 -6.93 10.78
CA GLY A 104 7.22 -7.54 11.83
C GLY A 104 7.76 -6.53 12.82
N ASP A 105 8.04 -5.32 12.37
CA ASP A 105 8.56 -4.26 13.24
C ASP A 105 7.46 -3.50 13.99
N PHE A 106 6.26 -3.37 13.41
CA PHE A 106 5.25 -2.47 13.93
C PHE A 106 3.93 -3.12 14.30
N SER A 107 3.68 -4.37 13.94
CA SER A 107 2.41 -5.04 14.23
C SER A 107 2.61 -6.35 14.98
N CYS A 108 1.91 -6.51 16.08
CA CYS A 108 1.86 -7.77 16.83
C CYS A 108 0.49 -8.43 16.76
N ALA A 109 -0.45 -7.83 16.04
CA ALA A 109 -1.82 -8.30 15.94
C ALA A 109 -2.03 -9.21 14.74
N THR A 110 -3.16 -9.91 14.73
CA THR A 110 -3.52 -10.78 13.63
C THR A 110 -3.97 -9.99 12.40
N ARG A 111 -4.86 -9.02 12.56
CA ARG A 111 -5.49 -8.32 11.43
C ARG A 111 -5.23 -6.82 11.37
N TYR A 112 -4.83 -6.20 12.48
CA TYR A 112 -4.44 -4.80 12.48
C TYR A 112 -2.99 -4.74 12.02
N ASN A 113 -2.81 -4.79 10.70
CA ASN A 113 -1.51 -5.04 10.07
C ASN A 113 -1.02 -3.86 9.22
N LEU A 114 -1.56 -2.66 9.45
CA LEU A 114 -1.03 -1.35 9.07
C LEU A 114 -1.13 -0.98 7.59
N ILE A 115 -0.89 -1.90 6.68
CA ILE A 115 -0.66 -1.58 5.27
C ILE A 115 -1.30 -2.62 4.36
N HIS A 116 -1.84 -2.13 3.23
CA HIS A 116 -2.31 -2.93 2.11
C HIS A 116 -1.48 -2.59 0.88
N SER A 117 -1.17 -3.58 0.06
CA SER A 117 -0.61 -3.35 -1.27
C SER A 117 -1.20 -4.31 -2.27
N SER A 118 -1.17 -3.93 -3.54
CA SER A 118 -1.60 -4.80 -4.63
C SER A 118 -0.72 -6.06 -4.70
N ASP A 119 -1.30 -7.19 -5.07
CA ASP A 119 -0.60 -8.48 -5.11
C ASP A 119 -0.25 -8.96 -6.53
N SER A 120 -0.75 -8.27 -7.55
CA SER A 120 -0.49 -8.60 -8.95
C SER A 120 -0.66 -7.37 -9.83
N PRO A 121 -0.13 -7.38 -11.08
CA PRO A 121 -0.38 -6.29 -12.02
C PRO A 121 -1.87 -6.03 -12.27
N GLU A 122 -2.68 -7.09 -12.33
CA GLU A 122 -4.13 -6.99 -12.53
C GLU A 122 -4.81 -6.34 -11.33
N SER A 123 -4.45 -6.76 -10.12
CA SER A 123 -4.97 -6.15 -8.90
C SER A 123 -4.54 -4.69 -8.78
N ALA A 124 -3.29 -4.39 -9.13
CA ALA A 124 -2.79 -3.02 -9.11
C ALA A 124 -3.61 -2.10 -10.02
N LYS A 125 -3.87 -2.54 -11.25
CA LYS A 125 -4.68 -1.75 -12.19
C LYS A 125 -6.10 -1.53 -11.65
N TYR A 126 -6.74 -2.57 -11.18
CA TYR A 126 -8.09 -2.49 -10.63
C TYR A 126 -8.15 -1.55 -9.42
N GLU A 127 -7.23 -1.70 -8.50
CA GLU A 127 -7.21 -0.92 -7.25
C GLU A 127 -6.85 0.54 -7.50
N ILE A 128 -5.90 0.81 -8.39
CA ILE A 128 -5.55 2.18 -8.76
C ILE A 128 -6.74 2.88 -9.43
N ASP A 129 -7.40 2.21 -10.38
CA ASP A 129 -8.57 2.77 -11.06
C ASP A 129 -9.75 3.00 -10.08
N LEU A 130 -9.84 2.22 -9.01
CA LEU A 130 -10.86 2.38 -7.99
C LEU A 130 -10.70 3.69 -7.20
N PHE A 131 -9.46 4.09 -6.92
CA PHE A 131 -9.18 5.24 -6.04
C PHE A 131 -8.73 6.49 -6.78
N PHE A 132 -8.18 6.37 -7.98
CA PHE A 132 -7.56 7.51 -8.69
C PHE A 132 -8.11 7.67 -10.08
N LYS A 133 -8.32 8.94 -10.45
CA LYS A 133 -8.52 9.31 -11.86
C LYS A 133 -7.15 9.40 -12.53
N PRO A 134 -7.06 9.19 -13.86
CA PRO A 134 -5.76 9.26 -14.56
C PRO A 134 -4.99 10.57 -14.30
N GLU A 135 -5.69 11.69 -14.26
CA GLU A 135 -5.07 13.02 -14.02
C GLU A 135 -4.56 13.21 -12.59
N GLU A 136 -4.92 12.34 -11.66
CA GLU A 136 -4.45 12.39 -10.28
C GLU A 136 -3.14 11.64 -10.07
N ILE A 137 -2.66 10.93 -11.10
CA ILE A 137 -1.37 10.26 -11.08
C ILE A 137 -0.42 11.09 -11.93
N LEU A 138 0.66 11.57 -11.30
CA LEU A 138 1.56 12.51 -11.94
C LEU A 138 2.77 11.79 -12.53
N ASP A 139 3.12 12.16 -13.74
CA ASP A 139 4.30 11.65 -14.43
C ASP A 139 5.41 12.70 -14.30
N TYR A 140 6.53 12.31 -13.68
CA TYR A 140 7.69 13.17 -13.48
C TYR A 140 8.92 12.34 -13.24
N GLU A 141 10.11 12.92 -13.44
CA GLU A 141 11.36 12.23 -13.20
C GLU A 141 11.95 12.64 -11.85
N LEU A 142 12.45 11.65 -11.10
CA LEU A 142 13.25 11.91 -9.91
C LEU A 142 14.65 12.37 -10.35
N THR A 143 15.12 13.45 -9.77
CA THR A 143 16.46 13.99 -10.08
C THR A 143 17.60 13.06 -9.64
N ASN A 144 17.29 12.12 -8.73
CA ASN A 144 18.26 11.15 -8.22
C ASN A 144 18.13 9.76 -8.86
N SER A 145 17.35 9.62 -9.93
CA SER A 145 17.13 8.31 -10.58
C SER A 145 18.44 7.63 -11.01
N LEU A 146 19.41 8.43 -11.45
CA LEU A 146 20.73 7.93 -11.81
C LEU A 146 21.43 7.22 -10.63
N TRP A 147 21.23 7.75 -9.42
CA TRP A 147 21.84 7.20 -8.21
C TRP A 147 21.08 5.98 -7.65
N ILE A 148 19.84 5.80 -8.08
CA ILE A 148 19.01 4.66 -7.69
C ILE A 148 19.23 3.48 -8.64
N TYR A 149 19.19 3.73 -9.94
CA TYR A 149 19.21 2.68 -10.96
C TYR A 149 20.55 2.56 -11.68
N GLY A 150 21.45 3.53 -11.56
CA GLY A 150 22.69 3.57 -12.32
C GLY A 150 22.48 4.04 -13.77
N VAL A 151 23.56 4.04 -14.53
CA VAL A 151 23.55 4.57 -15.92
C VAL A 151 22.77 3.66 -16.87
N ASN A 152 22.75 2.37 -16.61
CA ASN A 152 22.14 1.35 -17.47
C ASN A 152 21.08 0.52 -16.72
N GLY A 153 20.58 1.04 -15.62
CA GLY A 153 19.64 0.36 -14.75
C GLY A 153 18.22 0.31 -15.23
#